data_36aed8c6f70cdaad679177110f530c96
#
_entry.id   36aed8c6f70cdaad679177110f530c96
#
_cell.length_a   1.000
_cell.length_b   1.000
_cell.length_c   1.000
_cell.angle_alpha   90.00
_cell.angle_beta   90.00
_cell.angle_gamma   90.00
#
_symmetry.space_group_name_H-M   'P 1'
#
loop_
_entity.id
_entity.type
_entity.pdbx_description
1 polymer ?
#
loop_
_entity_poly.entity_id
_entity_poly.type
_entity_poly.pdbx_seq_one_letter_code
_entity_poly.pdbx_strand_id
1 'polypeptide(L)'
;IISGHRRLHAAALAGLKTIPVIVRNMDDDAAVIAMVDANLQRETILPSERAFAYKMKLEAMKHQGSRGDLTSGQLGQKLTGAVSRDILAEQAGDSSRNVQRFIRLTELIPELLDMVDQKQLSFNPAVELSYLSPPEQRDLLDAMDYAQSTPSLSQAQRLKKLSQEGTLDLGTMRTIMSEIKKPELGNVTLKDATLRKFFPRSYTP
;
A
#
# COMPACT_ATOMS: atom_id res chain seq x y z
N ILE A 1 14.08 2.52 -21.44
CA ILE A 1 13.19 3.71 -21.48
C ILE A 1 12.66 3.96 -20.09
N ILE A 2 12.95 5.13 -19.52
CA ILE A 2 12.52 5.51 -18.17
C ILE A 2 11.08 6.02 -18.18
N SER A 3 10.70 6.81 -19.18
CA SER A 3 9.36 7.39 -19.34
C SER A 3 9.01 7.54 -20.81
N GLY A 4 7.72 7.52 -21.14
CA GLY A 4 7.23 7.76 -22.50
C GLY A 4 6.89 6.49 -23.30
N HIS A 5 6.73 5.33 -22.67
CA HIS A 5 6.35 4.07 -23.34
C HIS A 5 5.07 4.21 -24.19
N ARG A 6 4.05 4.90 -23.68
CA ARG A 6 2.80 5.14 -24.42
C ARG A 6 3.03 6.01 -25.66
N ARG A 7 3.91 7.04 -25.58
CA ARG A 7 4.26 7.89 -26.72
C ARG A 7 5.05 7.12 -27.77
N LEU A 8 6.00 6.27 -27.34
CA LEU A 8 6.72 5.39 -28.25
C LEU A 8 5.77 4.43 -28.96
N HIS A 9 4.86 3.81 -28.25
CA HIS A 9 3.89 2.89 -28.86
C HIS A 9 2.95 3.61 -29.82
N ALA A 10 2.43 4.78 -29.46
CA ALA A 10 1.60 5.62 -30.35
C ALA A 10 2.35 6.06 -31.61
N ALA A 11 3.63 6.43 -31.47
CA ALA A 11 4.48 6.79 -32.62
C ALA A 11 4.68 5.61 -33.58
N ALA A 12 4.89 4.39 -33.04
CA ALA A 12 5.00 3.18 -33.84
C ALA A 12 3.69 2.90 -34.61
N LEU A 13 2.53 3.02 -33.94
CA LEU A 13 1.22 2.86 -34.61
C LEU A 13 0.96 3.95 -35.66
N ALA A 14 1.46 5.15 -35.47
CA ALA A 14 1.38 6.24 -36.45
C ALA A 14 2.40 6.12 -37.59
N GLY A 15 3.23 5.09 -37.62
CA GLY A 15 4.24 4.89 -38.66
C GLY A 15 5.42 5.87 -38.61
N LEU A 16 5.63 6.56 -37.50
CA LEU A 16 6.75 7.47 -37.33
C LEU A 16 8.05 6.70 -37.19
N LYS A 17 9.06 7.03 -38.01
CA LYS A 17 10.37 6.37 -37.99
C LYS A 17 11.24 6.85 -36.81
N THR A 18 11.02 8.06 -36.34
CA THR A 18 11.80 8.68 -35.26
C THR A 18 10.92 9.51 -34.34
N ILE A 19 11.31 9.60 -33.07
CA ILE A 19 10.66 10.46 -32.06
C ILE A 19 11.75 11.27 -31.32
N PRO A 20 11.47 12.51 -30.91
CA PRO A 20 12.41 13.26 -30.07
C PRO A 20 12.51 12.61 -28.68
N VAL A 21 13.74 12.41 -28.20
CA VAL A 21 14.02 11.82 -26.89
C VAL A 21 15.10 12.64 -26.18
N ILE A 22 15.08 12.60 -24.84
CA ILE A 22 16.15 13.12 -23.99
C ILE A 22 16.96 11.93 -23.51
N VAL A 23 18.23 11.87 -23.94
CA VAL A 23 19.15 10.84 -23.46
C VAL A 23 19.87 11.37 -22.22
N ARG A 24 19.88 10.58 -21.15
CA ARG A 24 20.62 10.86 -19.91
C ARG A 24 21.51 9.70 -19.57
N ASN A 25 22.74 9.99 -19.14
CA ASN A 25 23.64 8.98 -18.61
C ASN A 25 23.40 8.88 -17.09
N MET A 26 22.99 7.70 -16.60
CA MET A 26 22.72 7.42 -15.21
C MET A 26 22.92 5.94 -14.92
N ASP A 27 23.18 5.59 -13.67
CA ASP A 27 23.24 4.20 -13.23
C ASP A 27 21.85 3.57 -13.12
N ASP A 28 21.80 2.26 -12.90
CA ASP A 28 20.56 1.51 -12.84
C ASP A 28 19.65 1.95 -11.69
N ASP A 29 20.23 2.24 -10.50
CA ASP A 29 19.46 2.70 -9.34
C ASP A 29 18.83 4.08 -9.59
N ALA A 30 19.59 5.02 -10.19
CA ALA A 30 19.07 6.32 -10.56
C ALA A 30 18.00 6.21 -11.67
N ALA A 31 18.14 5.26 -12.59
CA ALA A 31 17.14 4.99 -13.62
C ALA A 31 15.84 4.46 -13.03
N VAL A 32 15.91 3.54 -12.04
CA VAL A 32 14.76 3.02 -11.31
C VAL A 32 14.05 4.15 -10.55
N ILE A 33 14.78 4.98 -9.81
CA ILE A 33 14.22 6.11 -9.08
C ILE A 33 13.50 7.07 -10.05
N ALA A 34 14.12 7.46 -11.15
CA ALA A 34 13.54 8.35 -12.15
C ALA A 34 12.27 7.75 -12.80
N MET A 35 12.26 6.44 -13.05
CA MET A 35 11.11 5.73 -13.60
C MET A 35 9.94 5.72 -12.59
N VAL A 36 10.22 5.44 -11.33
CA VAL A 36 9.21 5.42 -10.27
C VAL A 36 8.63 6.81 -10.07
N ASP A 37 9.45 7.85 -10.02
CA ASP A 37 8.99 9.23 -9.86
C ASP A 37 8.08 9.68 -11.01
N ALA A 38 8.44 9.33 -12.26
CA ALA A 38 7.60 9.61 -13.41
C ALA A 38 6.23 8.88 -13.37
N ASN A 39 6.14 7.74 -12.69
CA ASN A 39 4.91 6.99 -12.52
C ASN A 39 4.09 7.49 -11.33
N LEU A 40 4.73 7.88 -10.22
CA LEU A 40 4.04 8.42 -9.03
C LEU A 40 3.38 9.79 -9.27
N GLN A 41 3.78 10.51 -10.32
CA GLN A 41 3.17 11.79 -10.73
C GLN A 41 1.85 11.64 -11.50
N ARG A 42 1.38 10.41 -11.75
CA ARG A 42 0.10 10.20 -12.43
C ARG A 42 -1.07 10.55 -11.51
N GLU A 43 -2.14 11.11 -12.07
CA GLU A 43 -3.35 11.47 -11.31
C GLU A 43 -4.04 10.28 -10.65
N THR A 44 -4.02 9.12 -11.31
CA THR A 44 -4.62 7.88 -10.80
C THR A 44 -3.59 6.77 -10.81
N ILE A 45 -3.28 6.26 -9.62
CA ILE A 45 -2.36 5.13 -9.41
C ILE A 45 -3.09 4.11 -8.56
N LEU A 46 -3.06 2.84 -8.98
CA LEU A 46 -3.63 1.76 -8.20
C LEU A 46 -2.84 1.54 -6.89
N PRO A 47 -3.50 1.09 -5.80
CA PRO A 47 -2.82 0.76 -4.55
C PRO A 47 -1.64 -0.20 -4.74
N SER A 48 -1.78 -1.23 -5.57
CA SER A 48 -0.70 -2.17 -5.92
C SER A 48 0.46 -1.48 -6.62
N GLU A 49 0.19 -0.66 -7.65
CA GLU A 49 1.22 0.08 -8.38
C GLU A 49 2.02 0.99 -7.44
N ARG A 50 1.32 1.70 -6.54
CA ARG A 50 1.97 2.56 -5.54
C ARG A 50 2.82 1.75 -4.56
N ALA A 51 2.33 0.58 -4.13
CA ALA A 51 3.05 -0.32 -3.23
C ALA A 51 4.38 -0.80 -3.83
N PHE A 52 4.36 -1.32 -5.05
CA PHE A 52 5.57 -1.75 -5.77
C PHE A 52 6.49 -0.58 -6.11
N ALA A 53 5.95 0.58 -6.50
CA ALA A 53 6.71 1.79 -6.76
C ALA A 53 7.52 2.23 -5.53
N TYR A 54 6.89 2.28 -4.35
CA TYR A 54 7.56 2.62 -3.10
C TYR A 54 8.62 1.57 -2.71
N LYS A 55 8.32 0.28 -2.88
CA LYS A 55 9.28 -0.80 -2.61
C LYS A 55 10.52 -0.67 -3.49
N MET A 56 10.35 -0.56 -4.81
CA MET A 56 11.44 -0.42 -5.77
C MET A 56 12.30 0.82 -5.51
N LYS A 57 11.67 1.98 -5.28
CA LYS A 57 12.39 3.22 -5.00
C LYS A 57 13.18 3.13 -3.71
N LEU A 58 12.59 2.56 -2.65
CA LEU A 58 13.27 2.39 -1.36
C LEU A 58 14.49 1.45 -1.48
N GLU A 59 14.39 0.38 -2.25
CA GLU A 59 15.50 -0.55 -2.53
C GLU A 59 16.62 0.14 -3.30
N ALA A 60 16.30 0.86 -4.37
CA ALA A 60 17.28 1.62 -5.16
C ALA A 60 18.00 2.69 -4.30
N MET A 61 17.26 3.42 -3.45
CA MET A 61 17.85 4.42 -2.53
C MET A 61 18.81 3.76 -1.52
N LYS A 62 18.51 2.57 -1.02
CA LYS A 62 19.40 1.83 -0.11
C LYS A 62 20.68 1.40 -0.80
N HIS A 63 20.61 0.94 -2.07
CA HIS A 63 21.77 0.54 -2.86
C HIS A 63 22.69 1.73 -3.13
N GLN A 64 22.15 2.90 -3.48
CA GLN A 64 22.94 4.12 -3.66
C GLN A 64 23.65 4.55 -2.37
N GLY A 65 22.97 4.51 -1.23
CA GLY A 65 23.54 4.83 0.07
C GLY A 65 24.72 3.91 0.45
N SER A 66 24.62 2.62 0.13
CA SER A 66 25.69 1.65 0.37
C SER A 66 26.92 1.86 -0.52
N ARG A 67 26.75 2.35 -1.76
CA ARG A 67 27.87 2.66 -2.68
C ARG A 67 28.61 3.94 -2.30
N GLY A 68 27.92 4.91 -1.71
CA GLY A 68 28.54 6.17 -1.25
C GLY A 68 29.58 5.96 -0.14
N ASP A 69 29.43 4.93 0.69
CA ASP A 69 30.37 4.61 1.78
C ASP A 69 31.74 4.11 1.29
N LEU A 70 31.89 3.69 0.02
CA LEU A 70 33.13 3.19 -0.53
C LEU A 70 34.03 4.29 -1.12
N THR A 71 33.52 5.50 -1.35
CA THR A 71 34.24 6.56 -2.09
C THR A 71 34.51 7.84 -1.33
N SER A 72 33.96 8.07 -0.14
CA SER A 72 34.23 9.27 0.64
C SER A 72 34.37 8.96 2.14
N GLY A 73 35.60 8.75 2.56
CA GLY A 73 35.95 8.77 3.98
C GLY A 73 35.85 10.17 4.54
N GLN A 74 34.67 10.62 4.87
CA GLN A 74 34.30 11.63 5.87
C GLN A 74 32.81 11.96 5.74
N LEU A 75 32.04 11.65 6.80
CA LEU A 75 30.61 11.96 6.96
C LEU A 75 29.61 11.08 6.15
N GLY A 76 29.90 9.80 5.98
CA GLY A 76 28.90 8.81 5.61
C GLY A 76 27.94 8.53 6.77
N GLN A 77 26.92 9.39 7.00
CA GLN A 77 25.77 8.93 7.75
C GLN A 77 25.22 7.72 6.99
N LYS A 78 25.39 6.51 7.57
CA LYS A 78 24.63 5.33 7.11
C LYS A 78 23.19 5.74 6.98
N LEU A 79 22.69 5.88 5.74
CA LEU A 79 21.27 6.04 5.48
C LEU A 79 20.62 4.74 5.97
N THR A 80 20.22 4.73 7.24
CA THR A 80 19.44 3.62 7.79
C THR A 80 18.16 3.55 6.98
N GLY A 81 17.58 2.37 6.83
CA GLY A 81 16.32 2.22 6.08
C GLY A 81 15.17 3.09 6.61
N ALA A 82 15.30 3.66 7.82
CA ALA A 82 14.41 4.67 8.38
C ALA A 82 14.58 6.02 7.65
N VAL A 83 15.80 6.51 7.52
CA VAL A 83 16.10 7.80 6.85
C VAL A 83 15.68 7.75 5.38
N SER A 84 15.96 6.65 4.67
CA SER A 84 15.52 6.50 3.27
C SER A 84 14.01 6.53 3.11
N ARG A 85 13.25 5.97 4.07
CA ARG A 85 11.77 6.04 4.06
C ARG A 85 11.25 7.45 4.30
N ASP A 86 11.88 8.19 5.21
CA ASP A 86 11.48 9.56 5.52
C ASP A 86 11.70 10.47 4.31
N ILE A 87 12.85 10.33 3.64
CA ILE A 87 13.15 11.05 2.39
C ILE A 87 12.13 10.65 1.29
N LEU A 88 11.85 9.36 1.14
CA LEU A 88 10.86 8.89 0.18
C LEU A 88 9.48 9.47 0.46
N ALA A 89 9.06 9.48 1.72
CA ALA A 89 7.77 9.99 2.14
C ALA A 89 7.63 11.50 1.85
N GLU A 90 8.66 12.28 2.19
CA GLU A 90 8.71 13.71 1.90
C GLU A 90 8.60 14.00 0.38
N GLN A 91 9.37 13.26 -0.43
CA GLN A 91 9.33 13.40 -1.90
C GLN A 91 7.99 13.00 -2.52
N ALA A 92 7.30 12.04 -1.92
CA ALA A 92 5.99 11.55 -2.37
C ALA A 92 4.81 12.38 -1.82
N GLY A 93 5.06 13.33 -0.92
CA GLY A 93 4.00 14.05 -0.20
C GLY A 93 3.17 13.17 0.71
N ASP A 94 3.77 12.10 1.25
CA ASP A 94 3.11 11.09 2.07
C ASP A 94 3.79 10.99 3.45
N SER A 95 3.22 10.23 4.39
CA SER A 95 3.88 9.95 5.66
C SER A 95 4.71 8.67 5.58
N SER A 96 5.85 8.60 6.30
CA SER A 96 6.67 7.40 6.39
C SER A 96 5.89 6.16 6.84
N ARG A 97 4.90 6.36 7.72
CA ARG A 97 3.99 5.30 8.15
C ARG A 97 3.12 4.79 7.00
N ASN A 98 2.61 5.71 6.18
CA ASN A 98 1.76 5.35 5.04
C ASN A 98 2.57 4.67 3.94
N VAL A 99 3.77 5.16 3.64
CA VAL A 99 4.73 4.50 2.73
C VAL A 99 4.99 3.05 3.17
N GLN A 100 5.25 2.82 4.46
CA GLN A 100 5.46 1.47 4.99
C GLN A 100 4.22 0.59 4.84
N ARG A 101 3.02 1.13 5.03
CA ARG A 101 1.76 0.40 4.85
C ARG A 101 1.53 0.03 3.39
N PHE A 102 1.82 0.93 2.44
CA PHE A 102 1.77 0.59 1.02
C PHE A 102 2.76 -0.51 0.68
N ILE A 103 4.04 -0.39 1.09
CA ILE A 103 5.04 -1.43 0.85
C ILE A 103 4.57 -2.77 1.42
N ARG A 104 3.89 -2.77 2.55
CA ARG A 104 3.37 -4.00 3.16
C ARG A 104 2.36 -4.73 2.28
N LEU A 105 1.60 -4.03 1.43
CA LEU A 105 0.66 -4.67 0.48
C LEU A 105 1.37 -5.59 -0.52
N THR A 106 2.65 -5.39 -0.80
CA THR A 106 3.41 -6.28 -1.73
C THR A 106 3.59 -7.70 -1.19
N GLU A 107 3.26 -7.96 0.08
CA GLU A 107 3.29 -9.28 0.70
C GLU A 107 1.95 -10.04 0.56
N LEU A 108 0.93 -9.40 -0.02
CA LEU A 108 -0.33 -10.08 -0.36
C LEU A 108 -0.14 -10.96 -1.59
N ILE A 109 -0.88 -12.07 -1.61
CA ILE A 109 -1.02 -12.86 -2.83
C ILE A 109 -1.76 -12.05 -3.91
N PRO A 110 -1.52 -12.33 -5.20
CA PRO A 110 -2.07 -11.54 -6.31
C PRO A 110 -3.57 -11.33 -6.21
N GLU A 111 -4.33 -12.36 -5.85
CA GLU A 111 -5.78 -12.35 -5.79
C GLU A 111 -6.30 -11.34 -4.75
N LEU A 112 -5.69 -11.28 -3.56
CA LEU A 112 -6.05 -10.31 -2.53
C LEU A 112 -5.62 -8.88 -2.91
N LEU A 113 -4.48 -8.75 -3.59
CA LEU A 113 -3.99 -7.46 -4.06
C LEU A 113 -4.91 -6.90 -5.16
N ASP A 114 -5.38 -7.74 -6.08
CA ASP A 114 -6.35 -7.36 -7.10
C ASP A 114 -7.68 -6.89 -6.48
N MET A 115 -8.13 -7.55 -5.39
CA MET A 115 -9.33 -7.12 -4.66
C MET A 115 -9.16 -5.73 -4.04
N VAL A 116 -7.94 -5.36 -3.62
CA VAL A 116 -7.65 -4.00 -3.13
C VAL A 116 -7.74 -2.99 -4.26
N ASP A 117 -7.19 -3.30 -5.43
CA ASP A 117 -7.24 -2.43 -6.61
C ASP A 117 -8.66 -2.24 -7.13
N GLN A 118 -9.49 -3.27 -7.07
CA GLN A 118 -10.91 -3.24 -7.42
C GLN A 118 -11.80 -2.63 -6.34
N LYS A 119 -11.21 -2.18 -5.20
CA LYS A 119 -11.93 -1.62 -4.03
C LYS A 119 -12.91 -2.60 -3.36
N GLN A 120 -12.79 -3.89 -3.61
CA GLN A 120 -13.55 -4.95 -2.94
C GLN A 120 -13.03 -5.18 -1.52
N LEU A 121 -11.69 -5.10 -1.35
CA LEU A 121 -11.03 -5.15 -0.04
C LEU A 121 -10.48 -3.77 0.31
N SER A 122 -10.87 -3.24 1.47
CA SER A 122 -10.39 -1.94 1.94
C SER A 122 -8.91 -1.96 2.31
N PHE A 123 -8.21 -0.85 2.10
CA PHE A 123 -6.77 -0.70 2.34
C PHE A 123 -6.35 -1.10 3.77
N ASN A 124 -7.08 -0.66 4.80
CA ASN A 124 -6.71 -0.93 6.19
C ASN A 124 -6.76 -2.41 6.56
N PRO A 125 -7.85 -3.15 6.29
CA PRO A 125 -7.85 -4.61 6.43
C PRO A 125 -6.75 -5.29 5.62
N ALA A 126 -6.54 -4.90 4.37
CA ALA A 126 -5.53 -5.49 3.49
C ALA A 126 -4.11 -5.40 4.08
N VAL A 127 -3.76 -4.27 4.70
CA VAL A 127 -2.47 -4.12 5.41
C VAL A 127 -2.34 -5.10 6.59
N GLU A 128 -3.41 -5.33 7.35
CA GLU A 128 -3.38 -6.31 8.44
C GLU A 128 -3.27 -7.74 7.92
N LEU A 129 -3.98 -8.06 6.83
CA LEU A 129 -3.96 -9.39 6.20
C LEU A 129 -2.61 -9.71 5.53
N SER A 130 -1.84 -8.71 5.14
CA SER A 130 -0.50 -8.92 4.58
C SER A 130 0.50 -9.52 5.58
N TYR A 131 0.14 -9.62 6.86
CA TYR A 131 0.94 -10.31 7.87
C TYR A 131 0.68 -11.81 7.94
N LEU A 132 -0.35 -12.31 7.29
CA LEU A 132 -0.63 -13.74 7.15
C LEU A 132 0.38 -14.37 6.20
N SER A 133 0.71 -15.64 6.42
CA SER A 133 1.52 -16.42 5.48
C SER A 133 0.75 -16.67 4.17
N PRO A 134 1.43 -16.92 3.03
CA PRO A 134 0.76 -17.19 1.77
C PRO A 134 -0.26 -18.35 1.79
N PRO A 135 -0.03 -19.47 2.51
CA PRO A 135 -1.07 -20.49 2.70
C PRO A 135 -2.31 -19.94 3.42
N GLU A 136 -2.13 -19.24 4.55
CA GLU A 136 -3.24 -18.65 5.31
C GLU A 136 -4.03 -17.62 4.49
N GLN A 137 -3.35 -16.88 3.60
CA GLN A 137 -4.04 -15.94 2.70
C GLN A 137 -4.94 -16.67 1.68
N ARG A 138 -4.55 -17.87 1.22
CA ARG A 138 -5.40 -18.70 0.35
C ARG A 138 -6.60 -19.27 1.12
N ASP A 139 -6.35 -19.77 2.35
CA ASP A 139 -7.42 -20.24 3.24
C ASP A 139 -8.41 -19.13 3.57
N LEU A 140 -7.92 -17.89 3.67
CA LEU A 140 -8.75 -16.71 3.87
C LEU A 140 -9.66 -16.45 2.65
N LEU A 141 -9.18 -16.63 1.41
CA LEU A 141 -10.03 -16.51 0.22
C LEU A 141 -11.19 -17.50 0.26
N ASP A 142 -10.91 -18.76 0.64
CA ASP A 142 -11.95 -19.77 0.82
C ASP A 142 -12.94 -19.40 1.93
N ALA A 143 -12.46 -18.82 3.01
CA ALA A 143 -13.32 -18.36 4.11
C ALA A 143 -14.17 -17.13 3.71
N MET A 144 -13.64 -16.24 2.88
CA MET A 144 -14.35 -15.09 2.33
C MET A 144 -15.45 -15.54 1.37
N ASP A 145 -15.16 -16.52 0.51
CA ASP A 145 -16.15 -17.10 -0.40
C ASP A 145 -17.25 -17.83 0.38
N TYR A 146 -16.90 -18.61 1.37
CA TYR A 146 -17.87 -19.27 2.27
C TYR A 146 -18.82 -18.27 2.95
N ALA A 147 -18.27 -17.18 3.48
CA ALA A 147 -19.05 -16.15 4.19
C ALA A 147 -19.68 -15.11 3.27
N GLN A 148 -19.42 -15.16 1.95
CA GLN A 148 -19.84 -14.16 0.95
C GLN A 148 -19.58 -12.72 1.40
N SER A 149 -18.44 -12.50 2.07
CA SER A 149 -18.09 -11.21 2.63
C SER A 149 -16.58 -10.99 2.72
N THR A 150 -16.16 -9.72 2.66
CA THR A 150 -14.76 -9.32 2.89
C THR A 150 -14.53 -8.96 4.35
N PRO A 151 -13.33 -9.17 4.93
CA PRO A 151 -13.07 -8.92 6.33
C PRO A 151 -13.13 -7.42 6.68
N SER A 152 -13.74 -7.10 7.80
CA SER A 152 -13.63 -5.80 8.44
C SER A 152 -12.24 -5.61 9.07
N LEU A 153 -11.90 -4.38 9.45
CA LEU A 153 -10.62 -4.11 10.11
C LEU A 153 -10.44 -4.92 11.39
N SER A 154 -11.49 -5.04 12.21
CA SER A 154 -11.44 -5.80 13.46
C SER A 154 -11.26 -7.31 13.23
N GLN A 155 -11.91 -7.87 12.21
CA GLN A 155 -11.72 -9.25 11.79
C GLN A 155 -10.29 -9.48 11.28
N ALA A 156 -9.77 -8.59 10.42
CA ALA A 156 -8.41 -8.68 9.90
C ALA A 156 -7.35 -8.62 11.03
N GLN A 157 -7.53 -7.76 12.03
CA GLN A 157 -6.64 -7.69 13.19
C GLN A 157 -6.67 -8.97 14.04
N ARG A 158 -7.84 -9.58 14.22
CA ARG A 158 -7.98 -10.86 14.94
C ARG A 158 -7.30 -12.00 14.16
N LEU A 159 -7.52 -12.08 12.84
CA LEU A 159 -6.87 -13.06 11.97
C LEU A 159 -5.35 -12.94 12.06
N LYS A 160 -4.81 -11.72 11.94
CA LYS A 160 -3.39 -11.44 12.12
C LYS A 160 -2.87 -11.92 13.47
N LYS A 161 -3.59 -11.63 14.56
CA LYS A 161 -3.19 -12.03 15.91
C LYS A 161 -3.10 -13.54 16.02
N LEU A 162 -4.12 -14.28 15.58
CA LEU A 162 -4.15 -15.74 15.60
C LEU A 162 -3.06 -16.35 14.71
N SER A 163 -2.77 -15.75 13.55
CA SER A 163 -1.64 -16.16 12.70
C SER A 163 -0.30 -16.01 13.43
N GLN A 164 -0.09 -14.90 14.13
CA GLN A 164 1.13 -14.67 14.92
C GLN A 164 1.26 -15.62 16.11
N GLU A 165 0.14 -16.08 16.67
CA GLU A 165 0.08 -17.07 17.74
C GLU A 165 0.20 -18.51 17.20
N GLY A 166 0.18 -18.71 15.88
CA GLY A 166 0.25 -20.03 15.24
C GLY A 166 -0.99 -20.89 15.45
N THR A 167 -2.12 -20.28 15.77
CA THR A 167 -3.40 -20.97 16.08
C THR A 167 -4.47 -20.74 15.01
N LEU A 168 -4.14 -20.06 13.91
CA LEU A 168 -5.06 -19.76 12.84
C LEU A 168 -5.27 -20.98 11.93
N ASP A 169 -6.51 -21.43 11.82
CA ASP A 169 -6.96 -22.46 10.91
C ASP A 169 -8.17 -22.02 10.07
N LEU A 170 -8.50 -22.78 9.02
CA LEU A 170 -9.61 -22.46 8.12
C LEU A 170 -10.96 -22.45 8.85
N GLY A 171 -11.17 -23.32 9.85
CA GLY A 171 -12.40 -23.36 10.64
C GLY A 171 -12.61 -22.08 11.44
N THR A 172 -11.55 -21.62 12.09
CA THR A 172 -11.52 -20.36 12.84
C THR A 172 -11.72 -19.17 11.90
N MET A 173 -11.10 -19.17 10.70
CA MET A 173 -11.30 -18.12 9.69
C MET A 173 -12.77 -18.03 9.27
N ARG A 174 -13.41 -19.16 8.94
CA ARG A 174 -14.83 -19.22 8.58
C ARG A 174 -15.73 -18.71 9.71
N THR A 175 -15.42 -19.06 10.95
CA THR A 175 -16.17 -18.58 12.12
C THR A 175 -16.07 -17.07 12.25
N ILE A 176 -14.87 -16.51 12.18
CA ILE A 176 -14.65 -15.04 12.24
C ILE A 176 -15.33 -14.33 11.09
N MET A 177 -15.25 -14.88 9.87
CA MET A 177 -15.84 -14.27 8.69
C MET A 177 -17.37 -14.30 8.70
N SER A 178 -17.98 -15.33 9.31
CA SER A 178 -19.42 -15.49 9.44
C SER A 178 -20.04 -14.65 10.56
N GLU A 179 -19.24 -13.98 11.41
CA GLU A 179 -19.74 -13.09 12.43
C GLU A 179 -20.54 -11.93 11.81
N ILE A 180 -21.72 -11.68 12.37
CA ILE A 180 -22.54 -10.53 11.95
C ILE A 180 -21.74 -9.25 12.22
N LYS A 181 -21.39 -8.56 11.16
CA LYS A 181 -20.75 -7.23 11.28
C LYS A 181 -21.72 -6.33 12.02
N LYS A 182 -21.26 -5.72 13.14
CA LYS A 182 -22.03 -4.65 13.77
C LYS A 182 -22.35 -3.63 12.67
N PRO A 183 -23.63 -3.27 12.45
CA PRO A 183 -23.93 -2.19 11.53
C PRO A 183 -23.04 -1.01 11.92
N GLU A 184 -22.40 -0.37 10.96
CA GLU A 184 -21.74 0.92 11.18
C GLU A 184 -22.86 1.88 11.59
N LEU A 185 -23.12 1.94 12.88
CA LEU A 185 -23.90 3.01 13.46
C LEU A 185 -23.08 4.27 13.18
N GLY A 186 -23.43 4.95 12.09
CA GLY A 186 -22.83 6.22 11.75
C GLY A 186 -22.93 7.10 12.99
N ASN A 187 -21.80 7.46 13.56
CA ASN A 187 -21.77 8.44 14.63
C ASN A 187 -22.29 9.75 14.05
N VAL A 188 -23.60 9.97 14.18
CA VAL A 188 -24.23 11.23 13.83
C VAL A 188 -23.78 12.24 14.89
N THR A 189 -22.68 12.93 14.64
CA THR A 189 -22.24 14.02 15.48
C THR A 189 -23.17 15.20 15.24
N LEU A 190 -24.14 15.39 16.10
CA LEU A 190 -24.99 16.59 16.11
C LEU A 190 -24.12 17.78 16.53
N LYS A 191 -23.56 18.48 15.53
CA LYS A 191 -22.71 19.67 15.76
C LYS A 191 -23.51 20.94 15.99
N ASP A 192 -24.82 20.91 15.75
CA ASP A 192 -25.67 22.08 15.86
C ASP A 192 -26.06 22.34 17.32
N ALA A 193 -25.66 23.50 17.85
CA ALA A 193 -25.98 23.95 19.18
C ALA A 193 -27.51 24.12 19.39
N THR A 194 -28.29 24.34 18.32
CA THR A 194 -29.75 24.45 18.35
C THR A 194 -30.40 23.11 18.67
N LEU A 195 -29.88 22.00 18.16
CA LEU A 195 -30.41 20.66 18.42
C LEU A 195 -30.12 20.19 19.84
N ARG A 196 -29.06 20.65 20.48
CA ARG A 196 -28.74 20.30 21.89
C ARG A 196 -29.78 20.79 22.88
N LYS A 197 -30.56 21.80 22.53
CA LYS A 197 -31.63 22.31 23.39
C LYS A 197 -32.77 21.32 23.60
N PHE A 198 -32.93 20.36 22.69
CA PHE A 198 -34.01 19.36 22.75
C PHE A 198 -33.63 18.11 23.54
N PHE A 199 -32.34 17.99 23.96
CA PHE A 199 -31.88 16.86 24.75
C PHE A 199 -31.73 17.25 26.24
N PRO A 200 -32.13 16.38 27.20
CA PRO A 200 -31.89 16.62 28.61
C PRO A 200 -30.39 16.80 28.90
N ARG A 201 -30.04 17.62 29.89
CA ARG A 201 -28.65 17.87 30.29
C ARG A 201 -27.91 16.63 30.77
N SER A 202 -28.62 15.58 31.16
CA SER A 202 -28.08 14.27 31.55
C SER A 202 -27.80 13.34 30.37
N TYR A 203 -28.15 13.73 29.14
CA TYR A 203 -27.88 12.92 27.94
C TYR A 203 -26.43 13.14 27.50
N THR A 204 -25.58 12.19 27.83
CA THR A 204 -24.26 12.03 27.26
C THR A 204 -24.32 10.95 26.17
N PRO A 205 -23.98 11.25 24.90
CA PRO A 205 -24.00 10.28 23.80
C PRO A 205 -22.94 9.18 24.01
#